data_f57889c1c53bc807e9810cec58dfbb96
#
_entry.id   f57889c1c53bc807e9810cec58dfbb96
#
_cell.length_a   1.000
_cell.length_b   1.000
_cell.length_c   1.000
_cell.angle_alpha   90.00
_cell.angle_beta   90.00
_cell.angle_gamma   90.00
#
_symmetry.space_group_name_H-M   'P 1'
#
loop_
_entity.id
_entity.type
_entity.pdbx_description
1 polymer ?
#
loop_
_entity_poly.entity_id
_entity_poly.type
_entity_poly.pdbx_seq_one_letter_code
_entity_poly.pdbx_strand_id
1 'polypeptide(L)'
;MTDEQPSKEIKEESVKIDQFGFFTKKSSCDPHLSLQHSTITSLKKEKGQIKADNRRTEKWINMLQEENWSAYLTGKKRNTLKNRCRKGIPDALRGKAWFQLTGANALKKDKPNVYNELLGIKEAKWEEQIVLDVDRTFPNHIMFQKIGGIGQLQLLRILRAYSLYDEEVGYCQ
;
A
#
# COMPACT_ATOMS: atom_id res chain seq x y z
N MET A 1 45.08 38.67 12.57
CA MET A 1 44.88 37.31 13.09
C MET A 1 43.40 37.01 12.96
N THR A 2 43.02 36.43 11.86
CA THR A 2 41.63 36.08 11.54
C THR A 2 41.50 34.57 11.73
N ASP A 3 40.78 34.20 12.80
CA ASP A 3 40.44 32.78 13.10
C ASP A 3 39.37 32.28 12.12
N GLU A 4 39.79 31.47 11.15
CA GLU A 4 38.91 30.65 10.33
C GLU A 4 38.46 29.43 11.12
N GLN A 5 37.20 29.38 11.48
CA GLN A 5 36.56 28.16 12.02
C GLN A 5 36.30 27.18 10.86
N PRO A 6 36.63 25.88 11.04
CA PRO A 6 36.35 24.88 10.01
C PRO A 6 34.83 24.62 9.92
N SER A 7 34.33 24.76 8.68
CA SER A 7 32.97 24.37 8.30
C SER A 7 32.74 22.87 8.57
N LYS A 8 31.78 22.56 9.46
CA LYS A 8 31.32 21.19 9.70
C LYS A 8 30.64 20.66 8.43
N GLU A 9 31.28 19.73 7.75
CA GLU A 9 30.63 18.90 6.73
C GLU A 9 29.43 18.17 7.36
N ILE A 10 28.23 18.54 6.96
CA ILE A 10 27.00 17.82 7.26
C ILE A 10 27.03 16.58 6.37
N LYS A 11 27.39 15.42 6.94
CA LYS A 11 27.24 14.13 6.27
C LYS A 11 25.76 13.88 6.03
N GLU A 12 25.33 13.97 4.78
CA GLU A 12 24.00 13.50 4.36
C GLU A 12 23.87 12.01 4.69
N GLU A 13 23.13 11.71 5.76
CA GLU A 13 22.78 10.33 6.07
C GLU A 13 21.78 9.85 5.03
N SER A 14 22.20 8.91 4.18
CA SER A 14 21.33 8.25 3.22
C SER A 14 20.19 7.52 3.94
N VAL A 15 18.99 8.07 3.87
CA VAL A 15 17.77 7.45 4.40
C VAL A 15 17.40 6.28 3.51
N LYS A 16 17.29 5.08 4.06
CA LYS A 16 16.83 3.90 3.31
C LYS A 16 15.32 3.78 3.43
N ILE A 17 14.68 3.42 2.32
CA ILE A 17 13.24 3.21 2.21
C ILE A 17 13.02 1.74 1.86
N ASP A 18 12.05 1.10 2.51
CA ASP A 18 11.67 -0.28 2.20
C ASP A 18 10.80 -0.37 0.93
N GLN A 19 10.51 -1.60 0.50
CA GLN A 19 9.68 -1.84 -0.71
C GLN A 19 8.24 -1.31 -0.61
N PHE A 20 7.78 -0.95 0.59
CA PHE A 20 6.45 -0.41 0.82
C PHE A 20 6.45 1.12 0.98
N GLY A 21 7.61 1.77 0.96
CA GLY A 21 7.75 3.23 1.06
C GLY A 21 8.01 3.75 2.47
N PHE A 22 8.25 2.90 3.47
CA PHE A 22 8.55 3.32 4.83
C PHE A 22 10.04 3.56 5.04
N PHE A 23 10.37 4.61 5.81
CA PHE A 23 11.73 4.88 6.22
C PHE A 23 12.22 3.83 7.22
N THR A 24 13.32 3.18 6.89
CA THR A 24 13.95 2.18 7.76
C THR A 24 15.04 2.83 8.60
N LYS A 25 15.03 2.58 9.93
CA LYS A 25 16.15 2.95 10.80
C LYS A 25 17.37 2.12 10.41
N LYS A 26 18.57 2.74 10.33
CA LYS A 26 19.83 1.98 10.22
C LYS A 26 19.89 1.00 11.39
N SER A 27 19.84 -0.30 11.12
CA SER A 27 20.27 -1.31 12.08
C SER A 27 21.78 -1.16 12.24
N SER A 28 22.23 -0.80 13.43
CA SER A 28 23.65 -0.85 13.80
C SER A 28 24.05 -2.31 14.00
N CYS A 29 24.17 -3.05 12.92
CA CYS A 29 24.79 -4.38 12.92
C CYS A 29 26.17 -4.24 12.31
N ASP A 30 27.18 -4.49 13.12
CA ASP A 30 28.60 -4.53 12.75
C ASP A 30 28.85 -5.47 11.56
N PRO A 31 29.64 -5.04 10.55
CA PRO A 31 29.86 -5.84 9.33
C PRO A 31 30.97 -6.89 9.50
N HIS A 32 31.26 -7.37 10.68
CA HIS A 32 32.36 -8.32 10.88
C HIS A 32 31.88 -9.61 11.54
N LEU A 33 31.19 -10.48 10.76
CA LEU A 33 31.33 -11.95 10.93
C LEU A 33 30.68 -12.74 9.78
N SER A 34 31.49 -13.62 9.19
CA SER A 34 31.12 -14.80 8.37
C SER A 34 30.49 -14.59 6.99
N LEU A 35 31.30 -14.09 6.07
CA LEU A 35 31.00 -14.20 4.65
C LEU A 35 31.83 -15.35 4.06
N GLN A 36 31.32 -16.56 3.92
CA GLN A 36 31.80 -17.47 2.86
C GLN A 36 31.00 -18.78 2.64
N HIS A 37 30.12 -19.23 3.56
CA HIS A 37 29.37 -20.48 3.29
C HIS A 37 27.84 -20.30 3.15
N SER A 38 27.31 -19.11 3.45
CA SER A 38 25.86 -18.80 3.38
C SER A 38 25.40 -18.35 1.99
N THR A 39 26.32 -17.91 1.11
CA THR A 39 25.97 -17.20 -0.12
C THR A 39 25.30 -18.09 -1.19
N ILE A 40 25.78 -19.32 -1.36
CA ILE A 40 25.23 -20.22 -2.42
C ILE A 40 23.88 -20.79 -1.99
N THR A 41 23.73 -21.11 -0.70
CA THR A 41 22.46 -21.61 -0.17
C THR A 41 21.39 -20.54 -0.11
N SER A 42 21.76 -19.29 0.23
CA SER A 42 20.87 -18.12 0.17
C SER A 42 20.45 -17.82 -1.26
N LEU A 43 21.35 -17.80 -2.23
CA LEU A 43 21.04 -17.59 -3.65
C LEU A 43 20.10 -18.65 -4.24
N LYS A 44 20.27 -19.93 -3.84
CA LYS A 44 19.36 -21.01 -4.27
C LYS A 44 17.97 -20.84 -3.64
N LYS A 45 17.91 -20.43 -2.36
CA LYS A 45 16.65 -20.14 -1.64
C LYS A 45 15.93 -18.96 -2.26
N GLU A 46 16.65 -17.88 -2.60
CA GLU A 46 16.10 -16.70 -3.29
C GLU A 46 15.57 -17.04 -4.69
N LYS A 47 16.32 -17.80 -5.49
CA LYS A 47 15.84 -18.26 -6.80
C LYS A 47 14.60 -19.16 -6.70
N GLY A 48 14.51 -20.01 -5.69
CA GLY A 48 13.34 -20.81 -5.40
C GLY A 48 12.13 -19.95 -5.01
N GLN A 49 12.35 -18.93 -4.20
CA GLN A 49 11.31 -17.98 -3.79
C GLN A 49 10.80 -17.18 -4.98
N ILE A 50 11.68 -16.62 -5.81
CA ILE A 50 11.30 -15.87 -7.01
C ILE A 50 10.44 -16.72 -7.95
N LYS A 51 10.82 -18.00 -8.20
CA LYS A 51 10.00 -18.91 -9.02
C LYS A 51 8.63 -19.18 -8.42
N ALA A 52 8.55 -19.34 -7.09
CA ALA A 52 7.28 -19.56 -6.39
C ALA A 52 6.37 -18.32 -6.47
N ASP A 53 6.95 -17.13 -6.33
CA ASP A 53 6.23 -15.85 -6.39
C ASP A 53 5.75 -15.55 -7.82
N ASN A 54 6.57 -15.79 -8.84
CA ASN A 54 6.16 -15.67 -10.24
C ASN A 54 5.00 -16.62 -10.56
N ARG A 55 5.09 -17.89 -10.15
CA ARG A 55 4.00 -18.86 -10.33
C ARG A 55 2.72 -18.48 -9.58
N ARG A 56 2.86 -17.84 -8.41
CA ARG A 56 1.72 -17.29 -7.66
C ARG A 56 1.08 -16.15 -8.43
N THR A 57 1.89 -15.23 -8.92
CA THR A 57 1.46 -14.06 -9.70
C THR A 57 0.72 -14.47 -10.97
N GLU A 58 1.24 -15.42 -11.74
CA GLU A 58 0.56 -15.97 -12.94
C GLU A 58 -0.83 -16.53 -12.60
N LYS A 59 -0.93 -17.31 -11.52
CA LYS A 59 -2.22 -17.86 -11.07
C LYS A 59 -3.23 -16.79 -10.69
N TRP A 60 -2.77 -15.67 -10.12
CA TRP A 60 -3.60 -14.54 -9.79
C TRP A 60 -4.00 -13.76 -11.04
N ILE A 61 -3.07 -13.52 -11.98
CA ILE A 61 -3.38 -12.85 -13.26
C ILE A 61 -4.49 -13.58 -13.98
N ASN A 62 -4.35 -14.90 -14.17
CA ASN A 62 -5.37 -15.73 -14.85
C ASN A 62 -6.72 -15.73 -14.12
N MET A 63 -6.71 -15.66 -12.80
CA MET A 63 -7.95 -15.62 -12.01
C MET A 63 -8.67 -14.28 -12.08
N LEU A 64 -7.92 -13.18 -12.15
CA LEU A 64 -8.44 -11.82 -12.17
C LEU A 64 -8.90 -11.35 -13.57
N GLN A 65 -8.84 -12.23 -14.59
CA GLN A 65 -9.48 -11.98 -15.87
C GLN A 65 -11.00 -12.02 -15.70
N GLU A 66 -11.71 -11.08 -16.33
CA GLU A 66 -13.17 -10.92 -16.15
C GLU A 66 -13.95 -12.20 -16.46
N GLU A 67 -13.54 -12.91 -17.50
CA GLU A 67 -14.14 -14.19 -17.93
C GLU A 67 -14.10 -15.29 -16.87
N ASN A 68 -13.07 -15.28 -16.05
CA ASN A 68 -12.82 -16.32 -15.04
C ASN A 68 -13.38 -15.96 -13.66
N TRP A 69 -13.54 -14.67 -13.37
CA TRP A 69 -13.76 -14.18 -12.01
C TRP A 69 -15.04 -14.69 -11.36
N SER A 70 -16.15 -14.72 -12.12
CA SER A 70 -17.44 -15.21 -11.62
C SER A 70 -17.39 -16.65 -11.12
N ALA A 71 -16.63 -17.52 -11.79
CA ALA A 71 -16.46 -18.91 -11.37
C ALA A 71 -15.73 -19.05 -10.02
N TYR A 72 -14.90 -18.08 -9.68
CA TYR A 72 -14.18 -18.04 -8.40
C TYR A 72 -15.00 -17.40 -7.26
N LEU A 73 -15.90 -16.47 -7.57
CA LEU A 73 -16.77 -15.84 -6.54
C LEU A 73 -17.90 -16.78 -6.10
N THR A 74 -18.67 -17.28 -7.04
CA THR A 74 -19.94 -17.98 -6.77
C THR A 74 -19.91 -19.46 -7.16
N GLY A 75 -18.92 -19.86 -7.93
CA GLY A 75 -18.87 -21.19 -8.55
C GLY A 75 -18.03 -22.21 -7.77
N LYS A 76 -17.80 -23.34 -8.44
CA LYS A 76 -17.02 -24.50 -7.93
C LYS A 76 -15.59 -24.14 -7.50
N LYS A 77 -15.04 -23.00 -7.96
CA LYS A 77 -13.66 -22.56 -7.66
C LYS A 77 -13.54 -21.65 -6.42
N ARG A 78 -14.62 -21.40 -5.68
CA ARG A 78 -14.62 -20.55 -4.47
C ARG A 78 -13.59 -20.97 -3.42
N ASN A 79 -13.43 -22.26 -3.18
CA ASN A 79 -12.42 -22.77 -2.26
C ASN A 79 -10.99 -22.50 -2.76
N THR A 80 -10.77 -22.50 -4.08
CA THR A 80 -9.48 -22.13 -4.66
C THR A 80 -9.16 -20.67 -4.42
N LEU A 81 -10.12 -19.75 -4.58
CA LEU A 81 -9.98 -18.34 -4.24
C LEU A 81 -9.62 -18.15 -2.77
N LYS A 82 -10.40 -18.74 -1.85
CA LYS A 82 -10.14 -18.69 -0.40
C LYS A 82 -8.72 -19.17 -0.05
N ASN A 83 -8.28 -20.27 -0.63
CA ASN A 83 -6.94 -20.80 -0.40
C ASN A 83 -5.83 -19.92 -0.99
N ARG A 84 -6.08 -19.27 -2.12
CA ARG A 84 -5.13 -18.29 -2.69
C ARG A 84 -5.03 -17.03 -1.85
N CYS A 85 -6.15 -16.51 -1.34
CA CYS A 85 -6.14 -15.37 -0.42
C CYS A 85 -5.33 -15.69 0.86
N ARG A 86 -5.53 -16.88 1.45
CA ARG A 86 -4.78 -17.32 2.63
C ARG A 86 -3.28 -17.46 2.41
N LYS A 87 -2.86 -17.82 1.18
CA LYS A 87 -1.44 -17.89 0.78
C LYS A 87 -0.83 -16.52 0.46
N GLY A 88 -1.63 -15.49 0.46
CA GLY A 88 -1.26 -14.11 0.15
C GLY A 88 -1.52 -13.72 -1.30
N ILE A 89 -1.89 -12.45 -1.46
CA ILE A 89 -2.09 -11.81 -2.76
C ILE A 89 -0.77 -11.13 -3.14
N PRO A 90 -0.23 -11.35 -4.36
CA PRO A 90 0.96 -10.65 -4.82
C PRO A 90 0.78 -9.13 -4.73
N ASP A 91 1.79 -8.41 -4.25
CA ASP A 91 1.71 -6.97 -3.96
C ASP A 91 1.28 -6.16 -5.18
N ALA A 92 1.86 -6.45 -6.34
CA ALA A 92 1.51 -5.78 -7.60
C ALA A 92 0.05 -5.98 -8.04
N LEU A 93 -0.62 -7.03 -7.56
CA LEU A 93 -2.00 -7.36 -7.93
C LEU A 93 -3.00 -7.08 -6.79
N ARG A 94 -2.54 -6.67 -5.61
CA ARG A 94 -3.38 -6.52 -4.42
C ARG A 94 -4.52 -5.55 -4.63
N GLY A 95 -4.26 -4.37 -5.17
CA GLY A 95 -5.30 -3.37 -5.46
C GLY A 95 -6.37 -3.90 -6.42
N LYS A 96 -5.95 -4.56 -7.52
CA LYS A 96 -6.88 -5.17 -8.49
C LYS A 96 -7.68 -6.30 -7.86
N ALA A 97 -7.05 -7.14 -7.05
CA ALA A 97 -7.71 -8.23 -6.34
C ALA A 97 -8.76 -7.71 -5.35
N TRP A 98 -8.45 -6.71 -4.54
CA TRP A 98 -9.40 -6.10 -3.61
C TRP A 98 -10.55 -5.43 -4.34
N PHE A 99 -10.28 -4.71 -5.42
CA PHE A 99 -11.32 -4.08 -6.24
C PHE A 99 -12.36 -5.08 -6.76
N GLN A 100 -11.90 -6.30 -7.10
CA GLN A 100 -12.79 -7.38 -7.53
C GLN A 100 -13.46 -8.10 -6.34
N LEU A 101 -12.72 -8.37 -5.25
CA LEU A 101 -13.22 -9.09 -4.07
C LEU A 101 -14.34 -8.33 -3.33
N THR A 102 -14.23 -7.02 -3.27
CA THR A 102 -15.21 -6.14 -2.60
C THR A 102 -16.42 -5.83 -3.46
N GLY A 103 -16.40 -6.21 -4.75
CA GLY A 103 -17.45 -5.81 -5.69
C GLY A 103 -17.39 -4.34 -6.11
N ALA A 104 -16.33 -3.61 -5.74
CA ALA A 104 -16.16 -2.19 -6.06
C ALA A 104 -16.18 -1.92 -7.58
N ASN A 105 -15.76 -2.90 -8.40
CA ASN A 105 -15.86 -2.80 -9.85
C ASN A 105 -17.32 -2.65 -10.33
N ALA A 106 -18.23 -3.45 -9.78
CA ALA A 106 -19.65 -3.37 -10.12
C ALA A 106 -20.26 -2.05 -9.65
N LEU A 107 -19.99 -1.64 -8.41
CA LEU A 107 -20.45 -0.36 -7.86
C LEU A 107 -19.95 0.83 -8.67
N LYS A 108 -18.69 0.82 -9.09
CA LYS A 108 -18.12 1.89 -9.91
C LYS A 108 -18.77 1.97 -11.31
N LYS A 109 -19.13 0.83 -11.91
CA LYS A 109 -19.85 0.79 -13.20
C LYS A 109 -21.29 1.28 -13.07
N ASP A 110 -21.94 0.95 -11.94
CA ASP A 110 -23.31 1.37 -11.65
C ASP A 110 -23.41 2.87 -11.31
N LYS A 111 -22.44 3.38 -10.54
CA LYS A 111 -22.42 4.75 -10.04
C LYS A 111 -21.11 5.47 -10.38
N PRO A 112 -20.83 5.78 -11.66
CA PRO A 112 -19.51 6.24 -12.10
C PRO A 112 -19.13 7.63 -11.58
N ASN A 113 -20.09 8.51 -11.28
CA ASN A 113 -19.88 9.91 -10.93
C ASN A 113 -19.98 10.22 -9.44
N VAL A 114 -20.54 9.30 -8.63
CA VAL A 114 -20.85 9.55 -7.22
C VAL A 114 -19.64 10.08 -6.42
N TYR A 115 -18.46 9.53 -6.64
CA TYR A 115 -17.25 10.00 -5.96
C TYR A 115 -16.95 11.49 -6.23
N ASN A 116 -17.06 11.90 -7.51
CA ASN A 116 -16.80 13.30 -7.89
C ASN A 116 -17.90 14.24 -7.38
N GLU A 117 -19.14 13.79 -7.37
CA GLU A 117 -20.28 14.52 -6.82
C GLU A 117 -20.09 14.77 -5.32
N LEU A 118 -19.73 13.74 -4.56
CA LEU A 118 -19.47 13.85 -3.13
C LEU A 118 -18.28 14.77 -2.83
N LEU A 119 -17.23 14.75 -3.64
CA LEU A 119 -16.11 15.68 -3.49
C LEU A 119 -16.49 17.13 -3.77
N GLY A 120 -17.53 17.38 -4.56
CA GLY A 120 -18.07 18.72 -4.86
C GLY A 120 -18.90 19.33 -3.71
N ILE A 121 -19.34 18.54 -2.74
CA ILE A 121 -20.08 19.04 -1.57
C ILE A 121 -19.15 19.88 -0.70
N LYS A 122 -19.55 21.12 -0.41
CA LYS A 122 -18.68 22.07 0.34
C LYS A 122 -18.58 21.75 1.82
N GLU A 123 -19.69 21.35 2.45
CA GLU A 123 -19.76 21.09 3.88
C GLU A 123 -19.76 19.59 4.15
N ALA A 124 -18.76 19.13 4.89
CA ALA A 124 -18.68 17.74 5.36
C ALA A 124 -18.52 17.73 6.89
N LYS A 125 -19.49 17.19 7.58
CA LYS A 125 -19.57 17.14 9.05
C LYS A 125 -18.29 16.66 9.73
N TRP A 126 -17.58 15.74 9.11
CA TRP A 126 -16.42 15.04 9.69
C TRP A 126 -15.08 15.59 9.19
N GLU A 127 -15.06 16.64 8.38
CA GLU A 127 -13.85 17.12 7.70
C GLU A 127 -12.72 17.49 8.67
N GLU A 128 -13.03 18.23 9.73
CA GLU A 128 -12.04 18.63 10.74
C GLU A 128 -11.40 17.41 11.42
N GLN A 129 -12.22 16.44 11.83
CA GLN A 129 -11.71 15.22 12.45
C GLN A 129 -10.86 14.38 11.48
N ILE A 130 -11.27 14.29 10.22
CA ILE A 130 -10.52 13.58 9.19
C ILE A 130 -9.16 14.23 8.97
N VAL A 131 -9.08 15.55 8.89
CA VAL A 131 -7.82 16.30 8.72
C VAL A 131 -6.84 15.96 9.85
N LEU A 132 -7.29 16.05 11.12
CA LEU A 132 -6.45 15.72 12.27
C LEU A 132 -5.91 14.29 12.22
N ASP A 133 -6.72 13.34 11.75
CA ASP A 133 -6.32 11.94 11.65
C ASP A 133 -5.39 11.67 10.46
N VAL A 134 -5.59 12.35 9.35
CA VAL A 134 -4.71 12.26 8.16
C VAL A 134 -3.30 12.73 8.49
N ASP A 135 -3.15 13.82 9.25
CA ASP A 135 -1.84 14.37 9.62
C ASP A 135 -0.99 13.40 10.46
N ARG A 136 -1.63 12.56 11.26
CA ARG A 136 -0.95 11.56 12.08
C ARG A 136 -0.86 10.17 11.44
N THR A 137 -1.41 10.00 10.23
CA THR A 137 -1.45 8.72 9.54
C THR A 137 -0.16 8.48 8.76
N PHE A 138 0.51 7.35 9.00
CA PHE A 138 1.73 6.93 8.32
C PHE A 138 2.87 7.97 8.28
N PRO A 139 3.24 8.61 9.40
CA PRO A 139 4.22 9.71 9.39
C PRO A 139 5.60 9.29 8.86
N ASN A 140 5.93 8.01 8.92
CA ASN A 140 7.20 7.44 8.43
C ASN A 140 7.13 6.89 7.00
N HIS A 141 6.07 7.22 6.25
CA HIS A 141 5.93 6.77 4.86
C HIS A 141 6.19 7.93 3.90
N ILE A 142 6.97 7.69 2.84
CA ILE A 142 7.41 8.71 1.87
C ILE A 142 6.25 9.54 1.27
N MET A 143 5.09 8.92 1.03
CA MET A 143 3.93 9.63 0.48
C MET A 143 3.19 10.50 1.50
N PHE A 144 3.37 10.24 2.80
CA PHE A 144 2.64 10.90 3.90
C PHE A 144 3.51 11.83 4.75
N GLN A 145 4.84 11.77 4.59
CA GLN A 145 5.79 12.56 5.39
C GLN A 145 5.61 14.07 5.20
N LYS A 146 5.28 14.50 3.97
CA LYS A 146 5.07 15.92 3.67
C LYS A 146 3.63 16.31 4.00
N ILE A 147 3.45 17.30 4.86
CA ILE A 147 2.14 17.87 5.16
C ILE A 147 1.51 18.42 3.86
N GLY A 148 0.26 18.04 3.60
CA GLY A 148 -0.42 18.36 2.34
C GLY A 148 0.17 17.63 1.12
N GLY A 149 1.00 16.59 1.33
CA GLY A 149 1.53 15.75 0.26
C GLY A 149 0.47 14.87 -0.40
N ILE A 150 0.86 14.24 -1.52
CA ILE A 150 -0.08 13.48 -2.36
C ILE A 150 -0.82 12.37 -1.60
N GLY A 151 -0.14 11.66 -0.69
CA GLY A 151 -0.74 10.59 0.11
C GLY A 151 -1.81 11.11 1.06
N GLN A 152 -1.51 12.21 1.78
CA GLN A 152 -2.45 12.86 2.69
C GLN A 152 -3.66 13.40 1.93
N LEU A 153 -3.45 14.09 0.81
CA LEU A 153 -4.55 14.64 0.00
C LEU A 153 -5.46 13.53 -0.56
N GLN A 154 -4.90 12.43 -1.03
CA GLN A 154 -5.68 11.30 -1.53
C GLN A 154 -6.49 10.64 -0.40
N LEU A 155 -5.87 10.42 0.76
CA LEU A 155 -6.55 9.84 1.92
C LEU A 155 -7.68 10.74 2.40
N LEU A 156 -7.44 12.04 2.57
CA LEU A 156 -8.44 13.03 2.95
C LEU A 156 -9.65 12.99 2.02
N ARG A 157 -9.42 13.01 0.70
CA ARG A 157 -10.50 12.98 -0.30
C ARG A 157 -11.34 11.71 -0.23
N ILE A 158 -10.70 10.55 -0.03
CA ILE A 158 -11.41 9.27 0.08
C ILE A 158 -12.25 9.23 1.36
N LEU A 159 -11.68 9.58 2.50
CA LEU A 159 -12.37 9.55 3.80
C LEU A 159 -13.53 10.56 3.83
N ARG A 160 -13.31 11.76 3.29
CA ARG A 160 -14.34 12.77 3.14
C ARG A 160 -15.50 12.30 2.27
N ALA A 161 -15.21 11.76 1.09
CA ALA A 161 -16.24 11.24 0.20
C ALA A 161 -17.00 10.07 0.85
N TYR A 162 -16.31 9.17 1.56
CA TYR A 162 -16.96 8.05 2.24
C TYR A 162 -17.88 8.52 3.36
N SER A 163 -17.46 9.49 4.17
CA SER A 163 -18.28 10.02 5.27
C SER A 163 -19.58 10.68 4.82
N LEU A 164 -19.62 11.19 3.57
CA LEU A 164 -20.81 11.73 2.93
C LEU A 164 -21.65 10.63 2.22
N TYR A 165 -20.99 9.55 1.78
CA TYR A 165 -21.65 8.44 1.11
C TYR A 165 -22.45 7.57 2.07
N ASP A 166 -21.92 7.34 3.25
CA ASP A 166 -22.51 6.51 4.31
C ASP A 166 -22.66 7.37 5.58
N GLU A 167 -23.75 8.11 5.61
CA GLU A 167 -24.02 9.03 6.72
C GLU A 167 -24.30 8.31 8.05
N GLU A 168 -24.75 7.05 8.01
CA GLU A 168 -25.01 6.24 9.20
C GLU A 168 -23.70 5.90 9.91
N VAL A 169 -22.69 5.49 9.17
CA VAL A 169 -21.32 5.26 9.68
C VAL A 169 -20.58 6.57 9.87
N GLY A 170 -20.72 7.50 8.92
CA GLY A 170 -20.00 8.76 8.89
C GLY A 170 -18.50 8.54 8.80
N TYR A 171 -17.78 8.94 9.85
CA TYR A 171 -16.34 8.75 9.93
C TYR A 171 -15.95 8.01 11.21
N CYS A 172 -15.12 7.00 11.04
CA CYS A 172 -14.41 6.30 12.10
C CYS A 172 -12.98 6.01 11.62
N GLN A 173 -12.02 6.27 12.48
CA GLN A 173 -10.60 6.04 12.19
C GLN A 173 -10.28 4.54 12.00
#